data_65f6262f3a49486efb0b8b95b931b4a3
#
_entry.id   65f6262f3a49486efb0b8b95b931b4a3
#
_cell.length_a   1.000
_cell.length_b   1.000
_cell.length_c   1.000
_cell.angle_alpha   90.00
_cell.angle_beta   90.00
_cell.angle_gamma   90.00
#
_symmetry.space_group_name_H-M   'P 1'
#
loop_
_entity.id
_entity.type
_entity.pdbx_description
1 polymer ?
#
loop_
_entity_poly.entity_id
_entity_poly.type
_entity_poly.pdbx_seq_one_letter_code
_entity_poly.pdbx_strand_id
1 'polypeptide(L)'
;YYTGTVFEFITDKLGTQNALIGGGRYDTLLMDLGGKKLPAVGFALGVDRLAELVNPSHNDKFLFIGSLTSESKEYGQKIGSILRELRPDVVIENYLGEANVSKQLKKASSLGFKFVMIIGQEELKSKSFKVKDLNNSNADFLIEENNLAEIFND
;
A
#
# COMPACT_ATOMS: atom_id res chain seq x y z
N TYR A 1 -32.91 11.04 -3.38
CA TYR A 1 -32.35 11.06 -4.73
C TYR A 1 -32.35 9.70 -5.45
N TYR A 2 -32.60 8.61 -4.72
CA TYR A 2 -32.74 7.29 -5.36
C TYR A 2 -34.03 7.22 -6.17
N THR A 3 -33.93 6.70 -7.39
CA THR A 3 -35.07 6.59 -8.33
C THR A 3 -35.36 5.15 -8.75
N GLY A 4 -34.62 4.19 -8.25
CA GLY A 4 -34.76 2.77 -8.61
C GLY A 4 -34.20 1.86 -7.51
N THR A 5 -33.47 0.83 -7.89
CA THR A 5 -32.90 -0.15 -6.98
C THR A 5 -32.02 0.53 -5.93
N VAL A 6 -32.26 0.20 -4.67
CA VAL A 6 -31.40 0.56 -3.53
C VAL A 6 -30.86 -0.73 -2.93
N PHE A 7 -29.63 -0.72 -2.49
CA PHE A 7 -28.99 -1.87 -1.85
C PHE A 7 -28.17 -1.45 -0.64
N GLU A 8 -28.03 -2.35 0.31
CA GLU A 8 -27.15 -2.23 1.47
C GLU A 8 -26.42 -3.55 1.70
N PHE A 9 -25.14 -3.46 2.07
CA PHE A 9 -24.40 -4.60 2.63
C PHE A 9 -24.38 -4.42 4.14
N ILE A 10 -24.89 -5.41 4.84
CA ILE A 10 -25.03 -5.38 6.28
C ILE A 10 -24.18 -6.46 6.95
N THR A 11 -23.79 -6.23 8.20
CA THR A 11 -23.08 -7.20 9.04
C THR A 11 -23.68 -7.21 10.44
N ASP A 12 -23.67 -8.36 11.08
CA ASP A 12 -24.05 -8.54 12.50
C ASP A 12 -22.90 -8.35 13.49
N LYS A 13 -21.68 -8.08 12.96
CA LYS A 13 -20.45 -7.99 13.77
C LYS A 13 -20.17 -6.61 14.36
N LEU A 14 -20.88 -5.56 13.96
CA LEU A 14 -20.62 -4.16 14.32
C LEU A 14 -21.71 -3.51 15.18
N GLY A 15 -22.41 -4.28 16.01
CA GLY A 15 -23.43 -3.77 16.92
C GLY A 15 -24.73 -3.32 16.24
N THR A 16 -25.40 -2.28 16.78
CA THR A 16 -26.74 -1.87 16.35
C THR A 16 -26.83 -1.22 14.98
N GLN A 17 -25.76 -0.58 14.53
CA GLN A 17 -25.67 -0.05 13.17
C GLN A 17 -24.94 -1.04 12.29
N ASN A 18 -25.66 -1.78 11.49
CA ASN A 18 -25.13 -2.93 10.76
C ASN A 18 -24.79 -2.65 9.27
N ALA A 19 -25.21 -1.53 8.70
CA ALA A 19 -24.91 -1.18 7.32
C ALA A 19 -23.43 -0.76 7.14
N LEU A 20 -22.72 -1.42 6.22
CA LEU A 20 -21.33 -1.14 5.84
C LEU A 20 -21.25 -0.31 4.57
N ILE A 21 -22.05 -0.67 3.59
CA ILE A 21 -22.09 -0.08 2.26
C ILE A 21 -23.55 0.17 1.95
N GLY A 22 -23.85 1.34 1.42
CA GLY A 22 -25.17 1.69 0.93
C GLY A 22 -25.09 2.34 -0.44
N GLY A 23 -26.01 2.01 -1.32
CA GLY A 23 -26.02 2.56 -2.65
C GLY A 23 -27.31 2.31 -3.40
N GLY A 24 -27.39 2.82 -4.62
CA GLY A 24 -28.55 2.65 -5.45
C GLY A 24 -28.46 3.38 -6.78
N ARG A 25 -29.55 3.28 -7.54
CA ARG A 25 -29.72 3.96 -8.81
C ARG A 25 -30.35 5.34 -8.61
N TYR A 26 -29.83 6.34 -9.29
CA TYR A 26 -30.34 7.70 -9.29
C TYR A 26 -30.29 8.30 -10.70
N ASP A 27 -31.45 8.65 -11.27
CA ASP A 27 -31.57 9.06 -12.65
C ASP A 27 -31.66 10.59 -12.81
N THR A 28 -31.88 11.33 -11.72
CA THR A 28 -32.08 12.78 -11.74
C THR A 28 -30.94 13.56 -11.06
N LEU A 29 -30.12 12.93 -10.25
CA LEU A 29 -29.12 13.59 -9.42
C LEU A 29 -28.17 14.47 -10.24
N LEU A 30 -27.68 14.00 -11.39
CA LEU A 30 -26.81 14.78 -12.26
C LEU A 30 -27.51 16.03 -12.79
N MET A 31 -28.80 15.92 -13.14
CA MET A 31 -29.60 17.05 -13.59
C MET A 31 -29.85 18.05 -12.46
N ASP A 32 -30.12 17.58 -11.24
CA ASP A 32 -30.31 18.42 -10.07
C ASP A 32 -29.05 19.19 -9.67
N LEU A 33 -27.87 18.64 -10.02
CA LEU A 33 -26.57 19.30 -9.87
C LEU A 33 -26.17 20.17 -11.09
N GLY A 34 -27.10 20.43 -12.03
CA GLY A 34 -26.86 21.29 -13.19
C GLY A 34 -26.24 20.58 -14.41
N GLY A 35 -26.15 19.26 -14.37
CA GLY A 35 -25.65 18.44 -15.48
C GLY A 35 -26.74 17.96 -16.44
N LYS A 36 -26.38 17.01 -17.30
CA LYS A 36 -27.33 16.37 -18.23
C LYS A 36 -28.17 15.32 -17.48
N LYS A 37 -29.39 15.07 -17.98
CA LYS A 37 -30.21 13.95 -17.50
C LYS A 37 -29.60 12.62 -17.98
N LEU A 38 -28.86 11.97 -17.09
CA LEU A 38 -28.23 10.66 -17.32
C LEU A 38 -28.51 9.76 -16.11
N PRO A 39 -28.89 8.50 -16.36
CA PRO A 39 -29.01 7.54 -15.27
C PRO A 39 -27.62 7.25 -14.69
N ALA A 40 -27.56 7.10 -13.37
CA ALA A 40 -26.34 6.76 -12.67
C ALA A 40 -26.63 5.77 -11.55
N VAL A 41 -25.58 5.07 -11.13
CA VAL A 41 -25.56 4.20 -9.95
C VAL A 41 -24.32 4.54 -9.15
N GLY A 42 -24.43 4.50 -7.86
CA GLY A 42 -23.30 4.72 -6.98
C GLY A 42 -23.53 4.12 -5.60
N PHE A 43 -22.48 4.13 -4.82
CA PHE A 43 -22.50 3.66 -3.44
C PHE A 43 -21.49 4.43 -2.60
N ALA A 44 -21.69 4.39 -1.29
CA ALA A 44 -20.73 4.85 -0.31
C ALA A 44 -20.48 3.74 0.72
N LEU A 45 -19.28 3.73 1.29
CA LEU A 45 -18.88 2.75 2.31
C LEU A 45 -18.23 3.44 3.50
N GLY A 46 -18.42 2.85 4.69
CA GLY A 46 -17.73 3.28 5.90
C GLY A 46 -16.36 2.59 6.01
N VAL A 47 -15.28 3.30 5.68
CA VAL A 47 -13.91 2.72 5.71
C VAL A 47 -13.53 2.28 7.12
N ASP A 48 -13.79 3.10 8.14
CA ASP A 48 -13.46 2.77 9.54
C ASP A 48 -14.24 1.53 10.00
N ARG A 49 -15.50 1.41 9.60
CA ARG A 49 -16.33 0.25 9.92
C ARG A 49 -15.86 -1.03 9.21
N LEU A 50 -15.39 -0.92 7.97
CA LEU A 50 -14.75 -2.04 7.28
C LEU A 50 -13.46 -2.45 7.97
N ALA A 51 -12.65 -1.48 8.40
CA ALA A 51 -11.40 -1.73 9.11
C ALA A 51 -11.60 -2.52 10.42
N GLU A 52 -12.70 -2.29 11.13
CA GLU A 52 -13.05 -3.06 12.35
C GLU A 52 -13.34 -4.54 12.07
N LEU A 53 -13.74 -4.89 10.84
CA LEU A 53 -13.99 -6.28 10.43
C LEU A 53 -12.75 -7.01 9.95
N VAL A 54 -11.72 -6.26 9.56
CA VAL A 54 -10.45 -6.83 9.10
C VAL A 54 -9.61 -7.13 10.33
N ASN A 55 -9.35 -8.40 10.59
CA ASN A 55 -8.28 -8.78 11.51
C ASN A 55 -6.95 -8.43 10.84
N PRO A 56 -6.20 -7.43 11.34
CA PRO A 56 -4.87 -7.21 10.81
C PRO A 56 -4.06 -8.48 11.07
N SER A 57 -3.71 -9.19 10.02
CA SER A 57 -2.66 -10.20 10.12
C SER A 57 -1.43 -9.46 10.64
N HIS A 58 -0.78 -9.97 11.71
CA HIS A 58 0.54 -9.52 12.10
C HIS A 58 1.50 -9.93 10.97
N ASN A 59 1.56 -9.09 9.95
CA ASN A 59 2.50 -9.31 8.87
C ASN A 59 3.87 -8.85 9.36
N ASP A 60 4.86 -9.72 9.23
CA ASP A 60 6.24 -9.38 9.57
C ASP A 60 6.69 -8.18 8.74
N LYS A 61 7.29 -7.19 9.39
CA LYS A 61 7.89 -6.03 8.72
C LYS A 61 9.16 -6.48 8.01
N PHE A 62 8.98 -6.82 6.74
CA PHE A 62 10.00 -7.50 5.95
C PHE A 62 10.98 -6.52 5.32
N LEU A 63 10.49 -5.59 4.48
CA LEU A 63 11.35 -4.69 3.70
C LEU A 63 10.93 -3.23 3.80
N PHE A 64 11.87 -2.37 4.14
CA PHE A 64 11.75 -0.92 4.04
C PHE A 64 12.50 -0.42 2.80
N ILE A 65 11.79 0.22 1.87
CA ILE A 65 12.36 0.80 0.66
C ILE A 65 12.52 2.30 0.85
N GLY A 66 13.76 2.73 0.99
CA GLY A 66 14.13 4.13 1.06
C GLY A 66 14.49 4.71 -0.31
N SER A 67 14.48 6.03 -0.42
CA SER A 67 14.77 6.75 -1.66
C SER A 67 15.47 8.07 -1.38
N LEU A 68 16.36 8.50 -2.29
CA LEU A 68 17.17 9.71 -2.10
C LEU A 68 16.74 10.88 -3.00
N THR A 69 16.00 10.61 -4.08
CA THR A 69 15.53 11.61 -5.03
C THR A 69 14.05 11.37 -5.38
N SER A 70 13.39 12.34 -6.00
CA SER A 70 12.00 12.17 -6.45
C SER A 70 11.87 11.03 -7.47
N GLU A 71 12.80 10.90 -8.39
CA GLU A 71 12.84 9.85 -9.39
C GLU A 71 13.00 8.46 -8.71
N SER A 72 13.91 8.34 -7.73
CA SER A 72 14.08 7.10 -6.99
C SER A 72 12.88 6.76 -6.09
N LYS A 73 12.10 7.76 -5.63
CA LYS A 73 10.84 7.50 -4.92
C LYS A 73 9.80 6.84 -5.82
N GLU A 74 9.58 7.40 -7.02
CA GLU A 74 8.63 6.86 -7.99
C GLU A 74 9.03 5.43 -8.39
N TYR A 75 10.31 5.23 -8.66
CA TYR A 75 10.83 3.92 -8.99
C TYR A 75 10.72 2.92 -7.82
N GLY A 76 11.03 3.36 -6.60
CA GLY A 76 10.87 2.56 -5.38
C GLY A 76 9.42 2.13 -5.15
N GLN A 77 8.45 3.00 -5.45
CA GLN A 77 7.03 2.64 -5.38
C GLN A 77 6.67 1.51 -6.35
N LYS A 78 7.20 1.56 -7.59
CA LYS A 78 7.03 0.49 -8.58
C LYS A 78 7.59 -0.84 -8.08
N ILE A 79 8.83 -0.83 -7.58
CA ILE A 79 9.47 -2.02 -7.00
C ILE A 79 8.64 -2.55 -5.81
N GLY A 80 8.24 -1.67 -4.90
CA GLY A 80 7.41 -2.05 -3.75
C GLY A 80 6.06 -2.65 -4.14
N SER A 81 5.43 -2.17 -5.22
CA SER A 81 4.18 -2.75 -5.73
C SER A 81 4.39 -4.17 -6.24
N ILE A 82 5.42 -4.40 -7.04
CA ILE A 82 5.77 -5.73 -7.55
C ILE A 82 6.01 -6.71 -6.39
N LEU A 83 6.80 -6.29 -5.40
CA LEU A 83 7.12 -7.14 -4.25
C LEU A 83 5.90 -7.45 -3.38
N ARG A 84 4.98 -6.50 -3.18
CA ARG A 84 3.71 -6.74 -2.45
C ARG A 84 2.76 -7.68 -3.18
N GLU A 85 2.76 -7.68 -4.51
CA GLU A 85 2.01 -8.66 -5.31
C GLU A 85 2.58 -10.07 -5.17
N LEU A 86 3.91 -10.20 -5.11
CA LEU A 86 4.60 -11.48 -4.92
C LEU A 86 4.40 -12.07 -3.51
N ARG A 87 4.38 -11.21 -2.48
CA ARG A 87 4.26 -11.62 -1.07
C ARG A 87 3.30 -10.68 -0.31
N PRO A 88 1.99 -10.90 -0.46
CA PRO A 88 0.97 -10.10 0.24
C PRO A 88 0.91 -10.35 1.76
N ASP A 89 1.58 -11.38 2.23
CA ASP A 89 1.64 -11.80 3.63
C ASP A 89 2.70 -11.06 4.47
N VAL A 90 3.57 -10.26 3.85
CA VAL A 90 4.59 -9.47 4.55
C VAL A 90 4.39 -7.97 4.35
N VAL A 91 4.91 -7.16 5.28
CA VAL A 91 4.87 -5.71 5.15
C VAL A 91 6.07 -5.20 4.37
N ILE A 92 5.80 -4.54 3.26
CA ILE A 92 6.79 -3.82 2.44
C ILE A 92 6.38 -2.35 2.41
N GLU A 93 7.20 -1.49 3.02
CA GLU A 93 6.93 -0.06 3.17
C GLU A 93 7.85 0.78 2.30
N ASN A 94 7.27 1.70 1.55
CA ASN A 94 8.02 2.73 0.83
C ASN A 94 8.11 4.01 1.66
N TYR A 95 9.32 4.52 1.89
CA TYR A 95 9.52 5.77 2.59
C TYR A 95 9.28 6.96 1.64
N LEU A 96 8.24 7.73 1.94
CA LEU A 96 7.83 8.88 1.12
C LEU A 96 8.43 10.22 1.59
N GLY A 97 9.04 10.25 2.77
CA GLY A 97 9.64 11.46 3.33
C GLY A 97 10.97 11.84 2.67
N GLU A 98 11.53 12.95 3.15
CA GLU A 98 12.85 13.42 2.75
C GLU A 98 13.84 13.20 3.90
N ALA A 99 14.82 12.36 3.69
CA ALA A 99 15.86 12.09 4.66
C ALA A 99 17.10 11.49 3.99
N ASN A 100 18.26 11.71 4.60
CA ASN A 100 19.49 11.04 4.19
C ASN A 100 19.45 9.54 4.56
N VAL A 101 20.39 8.77 4.00
CA VAL A 101 20.53 7.33 4.22
C VAL A 101 20.50 6.95 5.71
N SER A 102 21.29 7.63 6.53
CA SER A 102 21.41 7.31 7.97
C SER A 102 20.09 7.48 8.72
N LYS A 103 19.29 8.50 8.40
CA LYS A 103 17.97 8.72 9.02
C LYS A 103 16.96 7.65 8.55
N GLN A 104 17.02 7.27 7.30
CA GLN A 104 16.15 6.23 6.75
C GLN A 104 16.46 4.86 7.37
N LEU A 105 17.75 4.51 7.50
CA LEU A 105 18.19 3.27 8.18
C LEU A 105 17.73 3.24 9.65
N LYS A 106 17.92 4.34 10.39
CA LYS A 106 17.47 4.45 11.79
C LYS A 106 15.96 4.28 11.89
N LYS A 107 15.20 4.88 10.98
CA LYS A 107 13.74 4.77 10.95
C LYS A 107 13.31 3.34 10.68
N ALA A 108 13.87 2.66 9.67
CA ALA A 108 13.57 1.27 9.36
C ALA A 108 13.83 0.35 10.57
N SER A 109 15.00 0.52 11.22
CA SER A 109 15.35 -0.22 12.43
C SER A 109 14.38 0.04 13.58
N SER A 110 14.03 1.32 13.84
CA SER A 110 13.09 1.68 14.92
C SER A 110 11.68 1.16 14.68
N LEU A 111 11.28 0.95 13.43
CA LEU A 111 10.00 0.36 13.03
C LEU A 111 10.03 -1.17 13.06
N GLY A 112 11.19 -1.80 13.23
CA GLY A 112 11.35 -3.25 13.31
C GLY A 112 11.34 -3.98 11.96
N PHE A 113 11.77 -3.33 10.87
CA PHE A 113 11.94 -4.00 9.58
C PHE A 113 13.17 -4.92 9.61
N LYS A 114 13.06 -6.08 8.96
CA LYS A 114 14.17 -7.03 8.79
C LYS A 114 15.19 -6.50 7.79
N PHE A 115 14.74 -6.06 6.63
CA PHE A 115 15.57 -5.60 5.53
C PHE A 115 15.35 -4.14 5.17
N VAL A 116 16.40 -3.50 4.63
CA VAL A 116 16.35 -2.17 4.03
C VAL A 116 17.01 -2.16 2.66
N MET A 117 16.32 -1.54 1.70
CA MET A 117 16.82 -1.21 0.37
C MET A 117 16.77 0.31 0.22
N ILE A 118 17.88 0.95 -0.09
CA ILE A 118 17.93 2.40 -0.38
C ILE A 118 18.21 2.59 -1.85
N ILE A 119 17.33 3.31 -2.54
CA ILE A 119 17.44 3.57 -3.98
C ILE A 119 17.93 4.99 -4.19
N GLY A 120 19.10 5.12 -4.79
CA GLY A 120 19.72 6.36 -5.25
C GLY A 120 19.89 6.36 -6.76
N GLN A 121 20.72 7.26 -7.27
CA GLN A 121 21.00 7.39 -8.71
C GLN A 121 21.79 6.21 -9.27
N GLU A 122 22.64 5.57 -8.46
CA GLU A 122 23.42 4.41 -8.88
C GLU A 122 22.52 3.19 -9.10
N GLU A 123 21.62 2.92 -8.15
CA GLU A 123 20.66 1.83 -8.22
C GLU A 123 19.67 2.01 -9.38
N LEU A 124 19.26 3.27 -9.65
CA LEU A 124 18.41 3.57 -10.79
C LEU A 124 19.08 3.22 -12.12
N LYS A 125 20.40 3.46 -12.24
CA LYS A 125 21.17 3.20 -13.47
C LYS A 125 21.55 1.74 -13.62
N SER A 126 22.04 1.13 -12.54
CA SER A 126 22.54 -0.25 -12.56
C SER A 126 21.44 -1.29 -12.54
N LYS A 127 20.23 -0.92 -12.05
CA LYS A 127 19.12 -1.85 -11.80
C LYS A 127 19.49 -2.97 -10.83
N SER A 128 20.47 -2.70 -9.97
CA SER A 128 20.95 -3.60 -8.93
C SER A 128 20.82 -2.90 -7.58
N PHE A 129 20.25 -3.58 -6.59
CA PHE A 129 19.87 -3.01 -5.30
C PHE A 129 20.60 -3.73 -4.17
N LYS A 130 21.30 -2.94 -3.36
CA LYS A 130 21.86 -3.45 -2.12
C LYS A 130 20.75 -3.57 -1.07
N VAL A 131 20.49 -4.77 -0.61
CA VAL A 131 19.60 -5.09 0.51
C VAL A 131 20.45 -5.30 1.75
N LYS A 132 20.14 -4.52 2.79
CA LYS A 132 20.83 -4.60 4.07
C LYS A 132 19.96 -5.35 5.07
N ASP A 133 20.50 -6.38 5.70
CA ASP A 133 19.88 -7.04 6.85
C ASP A 133 20.13 -6.20 8.12
N LEU A 134 19.06 -5.76 8.77
CA LEU A 134 19.14 -4.96 10.00
C LEU A 134 19.39 -5.80 11.25
N ASN A 135 19.18 -7.10 11.20
CA ASN A 135 19.42 -8.03 12.30
C ASN A 135 20.82 -8.67 12.23
N ASN A 136 21.41 -8.74 11.01
CA ASN A 136 22.73 -9.32 10.79
C ASN A 136 23.54 -8.49 9.80
N SER A 137 24.41 -7.64 10.32
CA SER A 137 25.20 -6.69 9.53
C SER A 137 26.19 -7.33 8.52
N ASN A 138 26.39 -8.64 8.58
CA ASN A 138 27.27 -9.39 7.67
C ASN A 138 26.51 -10.11 6.54
N ALA A 139 25.19 -9.98 6.51
CA ALA A 139 24.30 -10.66 5.55
C ALA A 139 23.72 -9.70 4.49
N ASP A 140 24.41 -8.59 4.23
CA ASP A 140 24.01 -7.70 3.11
C ASP A 140 24.19 -8.45 1.78
N PHE A 141 23.21 -8.31 0.87
CA PHE A 141 23.25 -8.96 -0.44
C PHE A 141 22.78 -8.01 -1.55
N LEU A 142 23.04 -8.40 -2.80
CA LEU A 142 22.63 -7.65 -4.00
C LEU A 142 21.50 -8.39 -4.70
N ILE A 143 20.51 -7.62 -5.16
CA ILE A 143 19.40 -8.13 -5.97
C ILE A 143 19.28 -7.30 -7.24
N GLU A 144 19.08 -7.95 -8.36
CA GLU A 144 18.78 -7.31 -9.63
C GLU A 144 17.28 -7.13 -9.85
N GLU A 145 16.89 -6.11 -10.63
CA GLU A 145 15.48 -5.83 -10.94
C GLU A 145 14.75 -7.05 -11.51
N ASN A 146 15.43 -7.85 -12.32
CA ASN A 146 14.85 -9.04 -12.95
C ASN A 146 14.64 -10.21 -11.98
N ASN A 147 15.25 -10.16 -10.81
CA ASN A 147 15.29 -11.24 -9.82
C ASN A 147 14.71 -10.83 -8.46
N LEU A 148 13.81 -9.83 -8.43
CA LEU A 148 13.26 -9.27 -7.18
C LEU A 148 12.64 -10.32 -6.23
N ALA A 149 12.13 -11.43 -6.79
CA ALA A 149 11.58 -12.52 -6.00
C ALA A 149 12.61 -13.21 -5.08
N GLU A 150 13.90 -13.15 -5.41
CA GLU A 150 14.96 -13.78 -4.63
C GLU A 150 15.13 -13.16 -3.24
N ILE A 151 14.65 -11.92 -3.03
CA ILE A 151 14.66 -11.26 -1.70
C ILE A 151 13.90 -12.07 -0.63
N PHE A 152 13.01 -12.95 -1.04
CA PHE A 152 12.20 -13.77 -0.14
C PHE A 152 12.82 -15.13 0.17
N ASN A 153 13.98 -15.46 -0.40
CA ASN A 153 14.68 -16.72 -0.19
C ASN A 153 15.61 -16.70 1.03
N ASP A 154 15.84 -15.50 1.62
CA ASP A 154 16.58 -15.25 2.84
C ASP A 154 15.61 -14.95 4.02
#